data_a9ce0c07e4a4fc628c187c7fa656ba9a
#
_entry.id   a9ce0c07e4a4fc628c187c7fa656ba9a
#
_cell.length_a   1.000
_cell.length_b   1.000
_cell.length_c   1.000
_cell.angle_alpha   90.00
_cell.angle_beta   90.00
_cell.angle_gamma   90.00
#
_symmetry.space_group_name_H-M   'P 1'
#
loop_
_entity.id
_entity.type
_entity.pdbx_description
1 polymer ?
#
loop_
_entity_poly.entity_id
_entity_poly.type
_entity_poly.pdbx_seq_one_letter_code
_entity_poly.pdbx_strand_id
1 'polypeptide(L)'
;MAKKLLTYKAVIAWILKSCTKEFSQYSVKFICDNCLNENVELSEHAVHQDQLNRDERLNGDKRLDGLNTEANAVKDQTVYYDIRFKATLPESKEPVQLIINLEIQLNDTPGYPLVTRGFYYCARMISEQYGTVFTDEHYEKIQKVYSIWICPDPAKKRKNGIFRYDTVEDSVRGNSFVKSEAYDLMEVVILNLGDADESSDLEILDLLNVLFSTTATPEEKKKRLNDEFDIAMTAEFESEVRDMCNLSKALVEQGIEQGIERGIEQGIGKGIEQKNLSLAKMMI
;
A
#
# COMPACT_ATOMS: atom_id res chain seq x y z
N MET A 1 6.32 3.21 10.77
CA MET A 1 5.02 3.34 11.47
C MET A 1 3.83 2.97 10.59
N ALA A 2 3.50 3.71 9.54
CA ALA A 2 2.35 3.39 8.68
C ALA A 2 2.33 1.93 8.17
N LYS A 3 3.48 1.39 7.77
CA LYS A 3 3.61 -0.01 7.36
C LYS A 3 3.22 -1.01 8.46
N LYS A 4 3.54 -0.71 9.72
CA LYS A 4 3.21 -1.60 10.85
C LYS A 4 1.70 -1.75 11.04
N LEU A 5 0.92 -0.68 10.88
CA LEU A 5 -0.54 -0.74 10.96
C LEU A 5 -1.15 -1.64 9.89
N LEU A 6 -0.54 -1.70 8.71
CA LEU A 6 -1.00 -2.57 7.62
C LEU A 6 -0.64 -4.05 7.80
N THR A 7 0.17 -4.42 8.80
CA THR A 7 0.46 -5.84 9.09
C THR A 7 -0.55 -6.50 10.02
N TYR A 8 -1.48 -5.74 10.58
CA TYR A 8 -2.53 -6.33 11.42
C TYR A 8 -3.49 -7.15 10.56
N LYS A 9 -3.75 -8.41 10.99
CA LYS A 9 -4.61 -9.36 10.27
C LYS A 9 -5.96 -8.77 9.88
N ALA A 10 -6.59 -8.02 10.78
CA ALA A 10 -7.88 -7.38 10.52
C ALA A 10 -7.81 -6.37 9.37
N VAL A 11 -6.76 -5.54 9.32
CA VAL A 11 -6.55 -4.57 8.23
C VAL A 11 -6.27 -5.28 6.92
N ILE A 12 -5.39 -6.28 6.95
CA ILE A 12 -5.08 -7.11 5.76
C ILE A 12 -6.35 -7.83 5.26
N ALA A 13 -7.18 -8.36 6.14
CA ALA A 13 -8.41 -9.05 5.75
C ALA A 13 -9.40 -8.10 5.05
N TRP A 14 -9.53 -6.86 5.51
CA TRP A 14 -10.29 -5.82 4.84
C TRP A 14 -9.74 -5.49 3.43
N ILE A 15 -8.41 -5.36 3.31
CA ILE A 15 -7.74 -5.11 2.03
C ILE A 15 -7.98 -6.29 1.07
N LEU A 16 -7.78 -7.54 1.51
CA LEU A 16 -8.00 -8.72 0.68
C LEU A 16 -9.45 -8.81 0.19
N LYS A 17 -10.42 -8.66 1.10
CA LYS A 17 -11.84 -8.70 0.74
C LYS A 17 -12.18 -7.69 -0.36
N SER A 18 -11.62 -6.51 -0.30
CA SER A 18 -11.98 -5.40 -1.19
C SER A 18 -11.13 -5.32 -2.46
N CYS A 19 -9.88 -5.78 -2.39
CA CYS A 19 -8.90 -5.60 -3.46
C CYS A 19 -8.66 -6.87 -4.29
N THR A 20 -9.12 -8.05 -3.85
CA THR A 20 -8.90 -9.29 -4.58
C THR A 20 -10.21 -9.94 -4.98
N LYS A 21 -10.23 -10.60 -6.14
CA LYS A 21 -11.43 -11.28 -6.67
C LYS A 21 -11.77 -12.52 -5.82
N GLU A 22 -10.74 -13.24 -5.41
CA GLU A 22 -10.82 -14.52 -4.74
C GLU A 22 -11.42 -14.40 -3.33
N PHE A 23 -11.15 -13.29 -2.63
CA PHE A 23 -11.62 -13.07 -1.25
C PHE A 23 -12.89 -12.22 -1.15
N SER A 24 -13.39 -11.65 -2.24
CA SER A 24 -14.48 -10.66 -2.24
C SER A 24 -15.79 -11.16 -1.63
N GLN A 25 -16.08 -12.46 -1.74
CA GLN A 25 -17.32 -13.07 -1.23
C GLN A 25 -17.25 -13.49 0.25
N TYR A 26 -16.06 -13.48 0.86
CA TYR A 26 -15.88 -13.92 2.24
C TYR A 26 -16.00 -12.76 3.23
N SER A 27 -16.39 -13.08 4.47
CA SER A 27 -16.39 -12.07 5.54
C SER A 27 -14.95 -11.77 5.98
N VAL A 28 -14.72 -10.53 6.45
CA VAL A 28 -13.43 -10.10 7.01
C VAL A 28 -12.98 -11.07 8.10
N LYS A 29 -13.91 -11.48 8.99
CA LYS A 29 -13.62 -12.45 10.06
C LYS A 29 -13.15 -13.79 9.51
N PHE A 30 -13.83 -14.34 8.49
CA PHE A 30 -13.42 -15.59 7.88
C PHE A 30 -12.00 -15.49 7.29
N ILE A 31 -11.70 -14.40 6.57
CA ILE A 31 -10.37 -14.18 5.98
C ILE A 31 -9.31 -14.09 7.07
N CYS A 32 -9.59 -13.35 8.15
CA CYS A 32 -8.69 -13.17 9.27
C CYS A 32 -8.35 -14.50 9.98
N ASP A 33 -9.36 -15.34 10.19
CA ASP A 33 -9.23 -16.57 10.98
C ASP A 33 -8.70 -17.76 10.17
N ASN A 34 -8.94 -17.80 8.84
CA ASN A 34 -8.73 -19.01 8.04
C ASN A 34 -7.78 -18.84 6.85
N CYS A 35 -7.57 -17.60 6.36
CA CYS A 35 -6.90 -17.39 5.09
C CYS A 35 -5.51 -16.74 5.23
N LEU A 36 -5.21 -16.18 6.39
CA LEU A 36 -3.94 -15.52 6.66
C LEU A 36 -3.05 -16.41 7.50
N ASN A 37 -2.06 -17.03 6.88
CA ASN A 37 -1.00 -17.75 7.56
C ASN A 37 -0.13 -16.79 8.41
N GLU A 38 0.63 -17.34 9.39
CA GLU A 38 1.35 -16.53 10.37
C GLU A 38 2.60 -15.79 9.81
N ASN A 39 2.71 -15.62 8.47
CA ASN A 39 3.95 -15.14 7.88
C ASN A 39 3.78 -13.89 6.99
N VAL A 40 3.98 -12.69 7.55
CA VAL A 40 4.15 -11.41 6.83
C VAL A 40 5.55 -10.88 7.03
N GLU A 41 6.24 -10.54 5.95
CA GLU A 41 7.52 -9.82 6.01
C GLU A 41 7.32 -8.31 5.86
N LEU A 42 7.96 -7.57 6.74
CA LEU A 42 8.09 -6.11 6.69
C LEU A 42 9.50 -5.74 6.26
N SER A 43 9.62 -4.89 5.24
CA SER A 43 10.83 -4.13 5.02
C SER A 43 10.75 -2.80 5.76
N GLU A 44 11.63 -2.58 6.72
CA GLU A 44 11.68 -1.32 7.49
C GLU A 44 12.46 -0.20 6.80
N HIS A 45 13.11 -0.49 5.68
CA HIS A 45 13.95 0.50 4.99
C HIS A 45 13.33 0.95 3.67
N ALA A 46 13.26 2.27 3.51
CA ALA A 46 13.02 2.88 2.21
C ALA A 46 14.05 2.34 1.20
N VAL A 47 13.60 2.00 0.00
CA VAL A 47 14.40 1.48 -1.11
C VAL A 47 15.59 2.38 -1.38
N HIS A 48 16.74 2.11 -0.74
CA HIS A 48 18.04 2.61 -1.12
C HIS A 48 18.85 1.48 -1.75
N GLN A 49 19.42 1.76 -2.89
CA GLN A 49 20.03 0.79 -3.81
C GLN A 49 21.20 -0.03 -3.27
N ASP A 50 21.73 0.22 -2.06
CA ASP A 50 23.04 -0.28 -1.65
C ASP A 50 23.18 -0.78 -0.20
N GLN A 51 22.11 -1.15 0.53
CA GLN A 51 22.27 -1.66 1.90
C GLN A 51 21.66 -3.04 2.10
N LEU A 52 22.49 -3.95 2.58
CA LEU A 52 22.11 -5.27 3.10
C LEU A 52 21.18 -5.09 4.31
N ASN A 53 19.91 -5.44 4.15
CA ASN A 53 18.94 -5.39 5.23
C ASN A 53 19.07 -6.62 6.12
N ARG A 54 19.11 -6.42 7.43
CA ARG A 54 18.95 -7.47 8.42
C ARG A 54 17.45 -7.71 8.60
N ASP A 55 17.04 -8.99 8.46
CA ASP A 55 15.70 -9.45 8.77
C ASP A 55 15.39 -9.21 10.26
N GLU A 56 14.53 -8.26 10.58
CA GLU A 56 13.90 -8.20 11.89
C GLU A 56 12.55 -8.92 11.80
N ARG A 57 12.51 -10.13 12.32
CA ARG A 57 11.28 -10.90 12.50
C ARG A 57 10.47 -10.27 13.62
N LEU A 58 9.32 -9.72 13.28
CA LEU A 58 8.39 -9.19 14.25
C LEU A 58 7.50 -10.33 14.76
N ASN A 59 7.83 -10.84 15.94
CA ASN A 59 7.02 -11.82 16.66
C ASN A 59 5.99 -11.10 17.54
N GLY A 60 4.72 -11.30 17.25
CA GLY A 60 3.61 -10.85 18.09
C GLY A 60 2.31 -11.53 17.69
N ASP A 61 1.48 -11.90 18.67
CA ASP A 61 0.26 -12.73 18.54
C ASP A 61 -0.80 -12.25 17.53
N LYS A 62 -0.60 -11.07 16.91
CA LYS A 62 -1.58 -10.44 15.99
C LYS A 62 -0.97 -9.92 14.70
N ARG A 63 0.33 -10.12 14.51
CA ARG A 63 1.06 -9.81 13.28
C ARG A 63 1.35 -11.09 12.52
N LEU A 64 1.45 -10.94 11.21
CA LEU A 64 1.81 -12.06 10.34
C LEU A 64 3.33 -12.05 10.15
N ASP A 65 3.98 -13.22 10.23
CA ASP A 65 5.38 -13.41 9.86
C ASP A 65 5.52 -13.48 8.34
N GLY A 66 6.56 -12.87 7.78
CA GLY A 66 6.63 -12.55 6.37
C GLY A 66 7.36 -13.54 5.48
N LEU A 67 7.16 -13.36 4.19
CA LEU A 67 8.03 -13.88 3.13
C LEU A 67 9.18 -12.90 2.89
N ASN A 68 10.31 -13.41 2.38
CA ASN A 68 11.46 -12.56 2.06
C ASN A 68 11.04 -11.37 1.18
N THR A 69 11.34 -10.15 1.62
CA THR A 69 11.08 -8.91 0.88
C THR A 69 12.12 -8.62 -0.20
N GLU A 70 13.21 -9.42 -0.25
CA GLU A 70 14.21 -9.36 -1.33
C GLU A 70 13.84 -10.27 -2.49
N ALA A 71 13.80 -9.71 -3.69
CA ALA A 71 13.71 -10.44 -4.94
C ALA A 71 15.09 -10.44 -5.62
N ASN A 72 15.84 -11.53 -5.48
CA ASN A 72 17.16 -11.70 -6.09
C ASN A 72 17.05 -12.49 -7.39
N ALA A 73 17.26 -11.84 -8.54
CA ALA A 73 17.58 -12.52 -9.79
C ALA A 73 19.07 -12.45 -10.07
N VAL A 74 19.64 -13.51 -10.62
CA VAL A 74 21.06 -13.61 -10.98
C VAL A 74 21.42 -12.46 -11.94
N LYS A 75 22.12 -11.43 -11.46
CA LYS A 75 22.53 -10.18 -12.14
C LYS A 75 21.49 -9.05 -12.22
N ASP A 76 20.28 -9.20 -11.65
CA ASP A 76 19.31 -8.12 -11.63
C ASP A 76 19.37 -7.33 -10.32
N GLN A 77 18.91 -6.10 -10.38
CA GLN A 77 18.82 -5.22 -9.23
C GLN A 77 17.82 -5.80 -8.21
N THR A 78 18.19 -5.85 -6.93
CA THR A 78 17.32 -6.30 -5.84
C THR A 78 16.10 -5.38 -5.75
N VAL A 79 14.90 -5.96 -5.63
CA VAL A 79 13.65 -5.24 -5.39
C VAL A 79 13.23 -5.51 -3.95
N TYR A 80 12.92 -4.44 -3.22
CA TYR A 80 12.40 -4.51 -1.86
C TYR A 80 10.91 -4.17 -1.87
N TYR A 81 10.10 -5.02 -1.23
CA TYR A 81 8.67 -4.83 -1.07
C TYR A 81 8.39 -4.26 0.32
N ASP A 82 7.42 -3.39 0.44
CA ASP A 82 7.06 -2.81 1.74
C ASP A 82 6.50 -3.86 2.70
N ILE A 83 5.52 -4.64 2.24
CA ILE A 83 4.91 -5.73 2.98
C ILE A 83 4.62 -6.85 1.98
N ARG A 84 5.05 -8.07 2.28
CA ARG A 84 4.80 -9.23 1.43
C ARG A 84 4.28 -10.41 2.26
N PHE A 85 3.24 -11.07 1.79
CA PHE A 85 2.65 -12.22 2.48
C PHE A 85 1.92 -13.16 1.52
N LYS A 86 1.61 -14.36 2.01
CA LYS A 86 0.74 -15.32 1.32
C LYS A 86 -0.64 -15.33 1.97
N ALA A 87 -1.67 -15.37 1.13
CA ALA A 87 -3.03 -15.64 1.54
C ALA A 87 -3.53 -16.92 0.88
N THR A 88 -4.25 -17.76 1.63
CA THR A 88 -4.69 -19.08 1.18
C THR A 88 -6.19 -19.25 1.40
N LEU A 89 -6.91 -19.67 0.36
CA LEU A 89 -8.31 -20.09 0.47
C LEU A 89 -8.38 -21.60 0.78
N PRO A 90 -8.83 -22.00 1.97
CA PRO A 90 -8.81 -23.41 2.40
C PRO A 90 -9.91 -24.27 1.76
N GLU A 91 -10.96 -23.68 1.18
CA GLU A 91 -12.17 -24.39 0.74
C GLU A 91 -12.07 -25.05 -0.64
N SER A 92 -10.99 -24.83 -1.39
CA SER A 92 -10.77 -25.51 -2.67
C SER A 92 -10.09 -26.87 -2.47
N LYS A 93 -10.35 -27.83 -3.38
CA LYS A 93 -9.66 -29.16 -3.37
C LYS A 93 -8.13 -28.99 -3.43
N GLU A 94 -7.67 -27.91 -4.06
CA GLU A 94 -6.30 -27.41 -4.04
C GLU A 94 -6.36 -25.99 -3.48
N PRO A 95 -5.69 -25.68 -2.35
CA PRO A 95 -5.72 -24.35 -1.76
C PRO A 95 -5.23 -23.32 -2.77
N VAL A 96 -6.06 -22.33 -3.09
CA VAL A 96 -5.64 -21.20 -3.89
C VAL A 96 -4.71 -20.35 -3.04
N GLN A 97 -3.45 -20.26 -3.44
CA GLN A 97 -2.45 -19.44 -2.77
C GLN A 97 -2.18 -18.19 -3.60
N LEU A 98 -2.27 -17.04 -2.96
CA LEU A 98 -1.95 -15.75 -3.55
C LEU A 98 -0.69 -15.18 -2.87
N ILE A 99 0.17 -14.57 -3.65
CA ILE A 99 1.30 -13.78 -3.14
C ILE A 99 0.92 -12.32 -3.26
N ILE A 100 0.90 -11.63 -2.13
CA ILE A 100 0.46 -10.25 -2.04
C ILE A 100 1.67 -9.36 -1.71
N ASN A 101 1.87 -8.31 -2.50
CA ASN A 101 2.72 -7.18 -2.17
C ASN A 101 1.82 -5.97 -1.86
N LEU A 102 2.06 -5.34 -0.72
CA LEU A 102 1.33 -4.16 -0.27
C LEU A 102 2.31 -3.01 -0.07
N GLU A 103 2.10 -1.92 -0.77
CA GLU A 103 2.98 -0.75 -0.82
C GLU A 103 2.25 0.51 -0.35
N ILE A 104 2.99 1.41 0.32
CA ILE A 104 2.52 2.75 0.65
C ILE A 104 3.31 3.75 -0.21
N GLN A 105 2.61 4.45 -1.09
CA GLN A 105 3.17 5.48 -1.96
C GLN A 105 2.47 6.80 -1.67
N LEU A 106 3.17 7.80 -1.13
CA LEU A 106 2.57 9.04 -0.62
C LEU A 106 1.61 9.68 -1.63
N ASN A 107 2.04 9.80 -2.88
CA ASN A 107 1.19 10.29 -3.96
C ASN A 107 1.17 9.30 -5.13
N ASP A 108 0.14 9.38 -5.95
CA ASP A 108 -0.10 8.49 -7.08
C ASP A 108 0.65 8.90 -8.37
N THR A 109 1.46 9.96 -8.31
CA THR A 109 2.26 10.49 -9.43
C THR A 109 3.71 10.78 -9.02
N PRO A 110 4.52 9.74 -8.74
CA PRO A 110 5.90 9.91 -8.29
C PRO A 110 6.89 10.29 -9.43
N GLY A 111 6.40 10.80 -10.56
CA GLY A 111 7.21 11.13 -11.75
C GLY A 111 7.22 10.05 -12.83
N TYR A 112 6.54 8.93 -12.58
CA TYR A 112 6.30 7.83 -13.53
C TYR A 112 4.92 7.21 -13.28
N PRO A 113 4.35 6.43 -14.24
CA PRO A 113 3.09 5.73 -14.02
C PRO A 113 3.23 4.66 -12.94
N LEU A 114 2.53 4.82 -11.81
CA LEU A 114 2.61 3.90 -10.67
C LEU A 114 2.19 2.47 -11.07
N VAL A 115 1.18 2.34 -11.92
CA VAL A 115 0.73 1.04 -12.44
C VAL A 115 1.85 0.26 -13.13
N THR A 116 2.74 0.94 -13.86
CA THR A 116 3.89 0.29 -14.53
C THR A 116 4.85 -0.32 -13.51
N ARG A 117 5.10 0.39 -12.39
CA ARG A 117 5.90 -0.16 -11.29
C ARG A 117 5.19 -1.34 -10.62
N GLY A 118 3.86 -1.27 -10.47
CA GLY A 118 3.05 -2.38 -9.96
C GLY A 118 3.19 -3.64 -10.81
N PHE A 119 3.08 -3.52 -12.14
CA PHE A 119 3.29 -4.66 -13.04
C PHE A 119 4.74 -5.19 -12.99
N TYR A 120 5.73 -4.32 -12.89
CA TYR A 120 7.11 -4.76 -12.71
C TYR A 120 7.27 -5.58 -11.43
N TYR A 121 6.65 -5.18 -10.33
CA TYR A 121 6.66 -5.92 -9.07
C TYR A 121 5.94 -7.27 -9.20
N CYS A 122 4.80 -7.33 -9.88
CA CYS A 122 4.11 -8.59 -10.18
C CYS A 122 5.00 -9.54 -11.00
N ALA A 123 5.65 -9.04 -12.06
CA ALA A 123 6.53 -9.84 -12.89
C ALA A 123 7.72 -10.41 -12.08
N ARG A 124 8.28 -9.62 -11.16
CA ARG A 124 9.33 -10.08 -10.24
C ARG A 124 8.83 -11.20 -9.31
N MET A 125 7.65 -11.03 -8.70
CA MET A 125 7.04 -12.04 -7.84
C MET A 125 6.69 -13.34 -8.58
N ILE A 126 6.33 -13.27 -9.87
CA ILE A 126 6.14 -14.47 -10.69
C ILE A 126 7.49 -15.13 -10.98
N SER A 127 8.48 -14.36 -11.38
CA SER A 127 9.82 -14.89 -11.71
C SER A 127 10.49 -15.59 -10.53
N GLU A 128 10.32 -15.08 -9.31
CA GLU A 128 10.88 -15.65 -8.08
C GLU A 128 10.29 -17.02 -7.70
N GLN A 129 9.12 -17.36 -8.23
CA GLN A 129 8.49 -18.65 -7.94
C GLN A 129 9.23 -19.84 -8.58
N TYR A 130 10.06 -19.57 -9.60
CA TYR A 130 10.90 -20.61 -10.18
C TYR A 130 11.93 -21.12 -9.16
N GLY A 131 12.02 -22.42 -9.05
CA GLY A 131 12.88 -23.10 -8.08
C GLY A 131 12.32 -23.21 -6.65
N THR A 132 11.19 -22.50 -6.36
CA THR A 132 10.54 -22.53 -5.03
C THR A 132 9.11 -23.04 -5.06
N VAL A 133 8.29 -22.53 -5.98
CA VAL A 133 6.89 -22.93 -6.16
C VAL A 133 6.76 -23.92 -7.31
N PHE A 134 7.49 -23.71 -8.39
CA PHE A 134 7.52 -24.59 -9.53
C PHE A 134 8.95 -24.78 -10.04
N THR A 135 9.18 -25.90 -10.73
CA THR A 135 10.45 -26.25 -11.40
C THR A 135 10.15 -26.85 -12.76
N ASP A 136 11.13 -26.81 -13.64
CA ASP A 136 11.06 -27.39 -14.97
C ASP A 136 9.85 -26.87 -15.78
N GLU A 137 8.97 -27.73 -16.26
CA GLU A 137 7.85 -27.41 -17.13
C GLU A 137 6.53 -27.25 -16.35
N HIS A 138 6.54 -27.20 -15.02
CA HIS A 138 5.36 -27.14 -14.17
C HIS A 138 4.81 -25.72 -13.99
N TYR A 139 4.61 -24.99 -15.08
CA TYR A 139 4.08 -23.60 -15.09
C TYR A 139 2.64 -23.49 -14.54
N GLU A 140 1.87 -24.58 -14.55
CA GLU A 140 0.50 -24.63 -13.97
C GLU A 140 0.48 -24.41 -12.46
N LYS A 141 1.65 -24.50 -11.78
CA LYS A 141 1.79 -24.26 -10.33
C LYS A 141 2.05 -22.80 -9.99
N ILE A 142 2.22 -21.92 -10.98
CA ILE A 142 2.44 -20.51 -10.73
C ILE A 142 1.26 -19.95 -9.92
N GLN A 143 1.57 -19.38 -8.78
CA GLN A 143 0.60 -18.72 -7.93
C GLN A 143 0.35 -17.29 -8.44
N LYS A 144 -0.92 -16.88 -8.46
CA LYS A 144 -1.30 -15.51 -8.81
C LYS A 144 -0.70 -14.51 -7.82
N VAL A 145 -0.30 -13.37 -8.32
CA VAL A 145 0.31 -12.30 -7.55
C VAL A 145 -0.51 -11.02 -7.61
N TYR A 146 -0.55 -10.31 -6.49
CA TYR A 146 -1.17 -9.00 -6.38
C TYR A 146 -0.13 -7.96 -5.96
N SER A 147 -0.14 -6.80 -6.61
CA SER A 147 0.60 -5.61 -6.18
C SER A 147 -0.40 -4.52 -5.83
N ILE A 148 -0.59 -4.28 -4.53
CA ILE A 148 -1.60 -3.37 -3.99
C ILE A 148 -0.89 -2.11 -3.49
N TRP A 149 -1.32 -0.95 -3.95
CA TRP A 149 -0.73 0.35 -3.67
C TRP A 149 -1.73 1.24 -2.93
N ILE A 150 -1.36 1.73 -1.76
CA ILE A 150 -2.13 2.70 -0.99
C ILE A 150 -1.48 4.06 -1.16
N CYS A 151 -2.24 5.03 -1.68
CA CYS A 151 -1.80 6.39 -1.92
C CYS A 151 -2.54 7.34 -0.97
N PRO A 152 -1.94 7.72 0.17
CA PRO A 152 -2.59 8.58 1.16
C PRO A 152 -2.82 10.02 0.70
N ASP A 153 -1.99 10.55 -0.21
CA ASP A 153 -2.12 11.91 -0.72
C ASP A 153 -2.14 11.93 -2.26
N PRO A 154 -3.20 11.38 -2.89
CA PRO A 154 -3.35 11.40 -4.33
C PRO A 154 -3.76 12.78 -4.83
N ALA A 155 -3.61 13.03 -6.13
CA ALA A 155 -4.13 14.24 -6.74
C ALA A 155 -5.63 14.41 -6.46
N LYS A 156 -6.08 15.63 -6.14
CA LYS A 156 -7.47 15.93 -5.70
C LYS A 156 -8.57 15.30 -6.56
N LYS A 157 -8.37 15.20 -7.88
CA LYS A 157 -9.35 14.61 -8.81
C LYS A 157 -9.43 13.07 -8.72
N ARG A 158 -8.52 12.42 -8.01
CA ARG A 158 -8.40 10.95 -7.91
C ARG A 158 -8.65 10.44 -6.49
N LYS A 159 -8.94 11.32 -5.54
CA LYS A 159 -9.32 10.95 -4.17
C LYS A 159 -10.52 9.99 -4.18
N ASN A 160 -10.58 9.13 -3.18
CA ASN A 160 -11.62 8.12 -3.00
C ASN A 160 -11.80 7.20 -4.23
N GLY A 161 -10.69 6.82 -4.88
CA GLY A 161 -10.70 5.97 -6.06
C GLY A 161 -9.97 4.65 -5.88
N ILE A 162 -10.54 3.57 -6.42
CA ILE A 162 -9.88 2.26 -6.53
C ILE A 162 -9.74 1.93 -8.01
N PHE A 163 -8.52 1.68 -8.44
CA PHE A 163 -8.19 1.33 -9.83
C PHE A 163 -7.57 -0.05 -9.85
N ARG A 164 -8.14 -0.93 -10.68
CA ARG A 164 -7.69 -2.30 -10.85
C ARG A 164 -7.20 -2.51 -12.28
N TYR A 165 -6.07 -3.18 -12.41
CA TYR A 165 -5.45 -3.51 -13.69
C TYR A 165 -5.11 -4.98 -13.68
N ASP A 166 -5.72 -5.74 -14.56
CA ASP A 166 -5.60 -7.20 -14.68
C ASP A 166 -5.35 -7.64 -16.11
N THR A 167 -5.12 -8.93 -16.28
CA THR A 167 -4.94 -9.56 -17.59
C THR A 167 -6.26 -10.19 -18.01
N VAL A 168 -6.72 -9.85 -19.21
CA VAL A 168 -7.93 -10.41 -19.83
C VAL A 168 -7.60 -11.01 -21.18
N GLU A 169 -8.33 -12.05 -21.57
CA GLU A 169 -8.29 -12.58 -22.94
C GLU A 169 -9.14 -11.72 -23.87
N ASP A 170 -8.58 -11.31 -25.00
CA ASP A 170 -9.30 -10.72 -26.12
C ASP A 170 -9.23 -11.68 -27.31
N SER A 171 -10.34 -12.35 -27.59
CA SER A 171 -10.45 -13.32 -28.70
C SER A 171 -10.57 -12.61 -30.03
N VAL A 172 -9.46 -12.30 -30.67
CA VAL A 172 -9.44 -11.65 -31.99
C VAL A 172 -10.07 -12.54 -33.08
N ARG A 173 -9.92 -13.87 -33.00
CA ARG A 173 -10.55 -14.83 -33.89
C ARG A 173 -10.58 -16.22 -33.26
N GLY A 174 -11.72 -16.89 -33.35
CA GLY A 174 -11.90 -18.27 -32.87
C GLY A 174 -12.35 -18.30 -31.42
N ASN A 175 -12.36 -19.47 -30.80
CA ASN A 175 -12.74 -19.69 -29.42
C ASN A 175 -11.52 -20.21 -28.64
N SER A 176 -11.19 -19.56 -27.52
CA SER A 176 -10.21 -20.08 -26.56
C SER A 176 -10.87 -21.12 -25.68
N PHE A 177 -10.12 -22.17 -25.34
CA PHE A 177 -10.49 -23.17 -24.33
C PHE A 177 -9.64 -23.03 -23.07
N VAL A 178 -8.82 -21.97 -23.00
CA VAL A 178 -7.96 -21.71 -21.87
C VAL A 178 -8.78 -21.09 -20.74
N LYS A 179 -8.69 -21.66 -19.54
CA LYS A 179 -9.37 -21.12 -18.38
C LYS A 179 -8.65 -19.86 -17.87
N SER A 180 -9.40 -18.95 -17.28
CA SER A 180 -8.87 -17.67 -16.77
C SER A 180 -7.73 -17.87 -15.75
N GLU A 181 -7.77 -18.93 -14.95
CA GLU A 181 -6.74 -19.27 -13.97
C GLU A 181 -5.34 -19.47 -14.60
N ALA A 182 -5.29 -19.77 -15.89
CA ALA A 182 -4.02 -19.98 -16.59
C ALA A 182 -3.36 -18.68 -17.08
N TYR A 183 -4.08 -17.57 -17.15
CA TYR A 183 -3.53 -16.29 -17.64
C TYR A 183 -3.81 -15.09 -16.70
N ASP A 184 -4.80 -15.14 -15.80
CA ASP A 184 -5.06 -14.13 -14.77
C ASP A 184 -4.08 -14.32 -13.59
N LEU A 185 -2.78 -14.19 -13.88
CA LEU A 185 -1.70 -14.49 -12.95
C LEU A 185 -1.17 -13.26 -12.21
N MET A 186 -1.54 -12.04 -12.63
CA MET A 186 -1.07 -10.81 -11.99
C MET A 186 -2.14 -9.73 -12.01
N GLU A 187 -2.22 -8.98 -10.92
CA GLU A 187 -3.14 -7.87 -10.78
C GLU A 187 -2.51 -6.72 -10.00
N VAL A 188 -2.69 -5.50 -10.48
CA VAL A 188 -2.27 -4.28 -9.79
C VAL A 188 -3.50 -3.54 -9.31
N VAL A 189 -3.53 -3.17 -8.03
CA VAL A 189 -4.63 -2.39 -7.44
C VAL A 189 -4.06 -1.11 -6.83
N ILE A 190 -4.64 0.03 -7.16
CA ILE A 190 -4.26 1.34 -6.62
C ILE A 190 -5.44 1.91 -5.86
N LEU A 191 -5.26 2.16 -4.56
CA LEU A 191 -6.22 2.79 -3.67
C LEU A 191 -5.79 4.22 -3.41
N ASN A 192 -6.51 5.16 -3.94
CA ASN A 192 -6.31 6.58 -3.71
C ASN A 192 -7.21 7.03 -2.55
N LEU A 193 -6.61 7.40 -1.43
CA LEU A 193 -7.34 7.79 -0.24
C LEU A 193 -7.98 9.17 -0.39
N GLY A 194 -8.97 9.42 0.43
CA GLY A 194 -9.67 10.69 0.58
C GLY A 194 -9.46 11.29 1.97
N ASP A 195 -10.38 12.13 2.36
CA ASP A 195 -10.38 12.74 3.68
C ASP A 195 -11.25 11.89 4.63
N ALA A 196 -10.83 11.76 5.90
CA ALA A 196 -11.50 10.87 6.87
C ALA A 196 -12.92 11.31 7.23
N ASP A 197 -13.26 12.57 6.98
CA ASP A 197 -14.56 13.14 7.30
C ASP A 197 -15.58 12.99 6.13
N GLU A 198 -15.12 12.50 4.97
CA GLU A 198 -15.96 12.26 3.80
C GLU A 198 -16.15 10.75 3.63
N SER A 199 -17.41 10.28 3.51
CA SER A 199 -17.68 8.89 3.13
C SER A 199 -17.37 8.70 1.65
N SER A 200 -16.70 7.59 1.34
CA SER A 200 -16.37 7.20 -0.03
C SER A 200 -17.38 6.23 -0.63
N ASP A 201 -18.41 5.81 0.12
CA ASP A 201 -19.34 4.71 -0.18
C ASP A 201 -18.66 3.33 -0.33
N LEU A 202 -17.35 3.24 0.02
CA LEU A 202 -16.56 2.02 -0.01
C LEU A 202 -15.88 1.80 1.33
N GLU A 203 -16.31 0.78 2.07
CA GLU A 203 -15.85 0.48 3.44
C GLU A 203 -14.31 0.45 3.56
N ILE A 204 -13.61 -0.09 2.57
CA ILE A 204 -12.14 -0.16 2.60
C ILE A 204 -11.49 1.22 2.49
N LEU A 205 -12.02 2.12 1.68
CA LEU A 205 -11.48 3.48 1.58
C LEU A 205 -11.80 4.25 2.87
N ASP A 206 -13.01 4.11 3.42
CA ASP A 206 -13.39 4.76 4.68
C ASP A 206 -12.52 4.26 5.83
N LEU A 207 -12.25 2.94 5.91
CA LEU A 207 -11.30 2.37 6.86
C LEU A 207 -9.90 2.98 6.73
N LEU A 208 -9.36 2.98 5.52
CA LEU A 208 -8.00 3.48 5.28
C LEU A 208 -7.92 5.00 5.44
N ASN A 209 -8.97 5.75 5.06
CA ASN A 209 -9.08 7.19 5.30
C ASN A 209 -9.00 7.50 6.80
N VAL A 210 -9.71 6.74 7.64
CA VAL A 210 -9.61 6.88 9.11
C VAL A 210 -8.23 6.50 9.60
N LEU A 211 -7.71 5.35 9.18
CA LEU A 211 -6.43 4.83 9.64
C LEU A 211 -5.28 5.79 9.30
N PHE A 212 -5.24 6.34 8.08
CA PHE A 212 -4.19 7.23 7.59
C PHE A 212 -4.49 8.73 7.76
N SER A 213 -5.64 9.09 8.35
CA SER A 213 -5.97 10.50 8.63
C SER A 213 -4.85 11.22 9.38
N THR A 214 -4.53 12.43 8.96
CA THR A 214 -3.63 13.34 9.66
C THR A 214 -4.37 14.30 10.59
N THR A 215 -5.70 14.39 10.46
CA THR A 215 -6.57 15.33 11.21
C THR A 215 -7.29 14.66 12.38
N ALA A 216 -7.66 13.38 12.24
CA ALA A 216 -8.37 12.64 13.29
C ALA A 216 -7.46 12.37 14.51
N THR A 217 -8.04 12.55 15.71
CA THR A 217 -7.36 12.24 16.98
C THR A 217 -7.22 10.71 17.17
N PRO A 218 -6.28 10.25 18.03
CA PRO A 218 -6.18 8.81 18.34
C PRO A 218 -7.48 8.23 18.88
N GLU A 219 -8.21 8.98 19.71
CA GLU A 219 -9.48 8.58 20.30
C GLU A 219 -10.59 8.43 19.26
N GLU A 220 -10.69 9.36 18.34
CA GLU A 220 -11.62 9.29 17.21
C GLU A 220 -11.31 8.09 16.30
N LYS A 221 -10.04 7.88 15.96
CA LYS A 221 -9.61 6.70 15.19
C LYS A 221 -9.96 5.41 15.90
N LYS A 222 -9.62 5.31 17.21
CA LYS A 222 -9.95 4.15 18.02
C LYS A 222 -11.44 3.84 17.99
N LYS A 223 -12.27 4.85 18.22
CA LYS A 223 -13.72 4.69 18.22
C LYS A 223 -14.21 4.20 16.87
N ARG A 224 -13.84 4.88 15.78
CA ARG A 224 -14.30 4.54 14.44
C ARG A 224 -13.81 3.16 13.99
N LEU A 225 -12.52 2.83 14.20
CA LEU A 225 -11.96 1.53 13.84
C LEU A 225 -12.65 0.37 14.56
N ASN A 226 -13.03 0.57 15.84
CA ASN A 226 -13.76 -0.44 16.60
C ASN A 226 -15.25 -0.51 16.19
N ASP A 227 -15.94 0.62 16.15
CA ASP A 227 -17.40 0.67 16.04
C ASP A 227 -17.89 0.43 14.58
N GLU A 228 -17.13 0.93 13.58
CA GLU A 228 -17.51 0.87 12.18
C GLU A 228 -16.90 -0.34 11.46
N PHE A 229 -15.70 -0.80 11.87
CA PHE A 229 -14.94 -1.82 11.14
C PHE A 229 -14.63 -3.09 11.93
N ASP A 230 -15.12 -3.21 13.16
CA ASP A 230 -14.92 -4.36 14.06
C ASP A 230 -13.42 -4.71 14.25
N ILE A 231 -12.55 -3.68 14.28
CA ILE A 231 -11.13 -3.87 14.52
C ILE A 231 -10.85 -3.80 16.03
N ALA A 232 -10.46 -4.94 16.61
CA ALA A 232 -10.11 -5.02 18.02
C ALA A 232 -8.92 -4.11 18.36
N MET A 233 -9.15 -3.15 19.25
CA MET A 233 -8.14 -2.19 19.71
C MET A 233 -7.28 -2.82 20.81
N THR A 234 -6.24 -3.53 20.42
CA THR A 234 -5.24 -4.01 21.38
C THR A 234 -4.31 -2.89 21.83
N ALA A 235 -3.71 -3.02 23.00
CA ALA A 235 -2.79 -2.01 23.52
C ALA A 235 -1.64 -1.67 22.55
N GLU A 236 -1.17 -2.67 21.82
CA GLU A 236 -0.13 -2.51 20.82
C GLU A 236 -0.63 -1.71 19.60
N PHE A 237 -1.79 -2.10 19.03
CA PHE A 237 -2.39 -1.38 17.91
C PHE A 237 -2.74 0.06 18.27
N GLU A 238 -3.29 0.29 19.46
CA GLU A 238 -3.56 1.64 20.00
C GLU A 238 -2.28 2.49 20.10
N SER A 239 -1.19 1.89 20.56
CA SER A 239 0.10 2.57 20.64
C SER A 239 0.58 2.99 19.26
N GLU A 240 0.51 2.12 18.26
CA GLU A 240 0.94 2.43 16.90
C GLU A 240 0.06 3.47 16.20
N VAL A 241 -1.26 3.42 16.43
CA VAL A 241 -2.19 4.47 15.95
C VAL A 241 -1.83 5.82 16.56
N ARG A 242 -1.54 5.87 17.88
CA ARG A 242 -1.13 7.09 18.58
C ARG A 242 0.19 7.63 18.06
N ASP A 243 1.17 6.77 17.87
CA ASP A 243 2.50 7.14 17.38
C ASP A 243 2.43 7.71 15.97
N MET A 244 1.58 7.12 15.10
CA MET A 244 1.34 7.65 13.77
C MET A 244 0.68 9.02 13.79
N CYS A 245 -0.28 9.25 14.68
CA CYS A 245 -0.91 10.57 14.85
C CYS A 245 0.10 11.63 15.32
N ASN A 246 0.97 11.27 16.26
CA ASN A 246 2.01 12.18 16.76
C ASN A 246 3.01 12.56 15.68
N LEU A 247 3.46 11.57 14.88
CA LEU A 247 4.37 11.81 13.77
C LEU A 247 3.72 12.70 12.70
N SER A 248 2.46 12.44 12.35
CA SER A 248 1.72 13.23 11.38
C SER A 248 1.59 14.69 11.81
N LYS A 249 1.27 14.94 13.10
CA LYS A 249 1.23 16.30 13.65
C LYS A 249 2.56 17.01 13.56
N ALA A 250 3.65 16.35 13.97
CA ALA A 250 4.99 16.92 13.92
C ALA A 250 5.41 17.29 12.48
N LEU A 251 5.07 16.46 11.49
CA LEU A 251 5.34 16.73 10.06
C LEU A 251 4.53 17.91 9.53
N VAL A 252 3.26 18.05 9.93
CA VAL A 252 2.41 19.19 9.56
C VAL A 252 2.95 20.48 10.17
N GLU A 253 3.29 20.47 11.46
CA GLU A 253 3.87 21.63 12.16
C GLU A 253 5.18 22.07 11.50
N GLN A 254 6.07 21.14 11.20
CA GLN A 254 7.31 21.42 10.48
C GLN A 254 7.05 21.99 9.07
N GLY A 255 6.06 21.47 8.37
CA GLY A 255 5.66 21.98 7.05
C GLY A 255 5.13 23.41 7.10
N ILE A 256 4.32 23.73 8.12
CA ILE A 256 3.81 25.08 8.37
C ILE A 256 4.97 26.04 8.68
N GLU A 257 5.89 25.67 9.56
CA GLU A 257 7.05 26.46 9.94
C GLU A 257 7.92 26.78 8.72
N GLN A 258 8.26 25.78 7.91
CA GLN A 258 8.99 25.97 6.66
C GLN A 258 8.23 26.84 5.65
N GLY A 259 6.90 26.71 5.60
CA GLY A 259 6.04 27.53 4.75
C GLY A 259 6.05 28.99 5.15
N ILE A 260 5.99 29.27 6.46
CA ILE A 260 6.09 30.63 7.01
C ILE A 260 7.46 31.23 6.71
N GLU A 261 8.54 30.50 6.98
CA GLU A 261 9.91 30.97 6.72
C GLU A 261 10.14 31.35 5.26
N ARG A 262 9.75 30.47 4.32
CA ARG A 262 9.81 30.76 2.87
C ARG A 262 8.91 31.93 2.47
N GLY A 263 7.73 32.07 3.09
CA GLY A 263 6.82 33.19 2.87
C GLY A 263 7.44 34.52 3.28
N ILE A 264 8.12 34.55 4.44
CA ILE A 264 8.82 35.73 4.94
C ILE A 264 9.98 36.10 4.01
N GLU A 265 10.83 35.13 3.62
CA GLU A 265 11.95 35.36 2.70
C GLU A 265 11.49 35.95 1.34
N GLN A 266 10.42 35.34 0.78
CA GLN A 266 9.84 35.82 -0.47
C GLN A 266 9.24 37.24 -0.34
N GLY A 267 8.58 37.47 0.82
CA GLY A 267 8.01 38.80 1.13
C GLY A 267 9.08 39.87 1.24
N ILE A 268 10.18 39.60 1.94
CA ILE A 268 11.33 40.50 2.06
C ILE A 268 11.96 40.76 0.65
N GLY A 269 12.20 39.69 -0.11
CA GLY A 269 12.76 39.80 -1.47
C GLY A 269 11.92 40.70 -2.40
N LYS A 270 10.60 40.46 -2.45
CA LYS A 270 9.68 41.32 -3.23
C LYS A 270 9.62 42.74 -2.72
N GLY A 271 9.66 42.96 -1.39
CA GLY A 271 9.68 44.26 -0.78
C GLY A 271 10.95 45.08 -1.17
N ILE A 272 12.11 44.41 -1.17
CA ILE A 272 13.37 45.02 -1.60
C ILE A 272 13.33 45.39 -3.11
N GLU A 273 12.82 44.47 -3.94
CA GLU A 273 12.69 44.69 -5.38
C GLU A 273 11.75 45.86 -5.71
N GLN A 274 10.60 45.94 -5.05
CA GLN A 274 9.67 47.06 -5.21
C GLN A 274 10.28 48.41 -4.75
N LYS A 275 11.01 48.38 -3.63
CA LYS A 275 11.74 49.60 -3.15
C LYS A 275 12.78 50.06 -4.14
N ASN A 276 13.58 49.14 -4.69
CA ASN A 276 14.61 49.47 -5.68
C ASN A 276 13.99 50.02 -6.98
N LEU A 277 12.86 49.43 -7.42
CA LEU A 277 12.12 49.93 -8.58
C LEU A 277 11.54 51.33 -8.36
N SER A 278 11.04 51.62 -7.16
CA SER A 278 10.52 52.93 -6.80
C SER A 278 11.62 53.99 -6.76
N LEU A 279 12.78 53.63 -6.18
CA LEU A 279 13.94 54.52 -6.16
C LEU A 279 14.48 54.82 -7.56
N ALA A 280 14.57 53.80 -8.43
CA ALA A 280 14.98 53.99 -9.83
C ALA A 280 14.04 54.93 -10.61
N LYS A 281 12.71 54.84 -10.35
CA LYS A 281 11.72 55.75 -10.96
C LYS A 281 11.78 57.19 -10.44
N MET A 282 12.35 57.44 -9.28
CA MET A 282 12.54 58.78 -8.72
C MET A 282 13.83 59.44 -9.23
N MET A 283 14.75 58.71 -9.86
CA MET A 283 16.03 59.18 -10.35
C MET A 283 16.02 59.50 -11.87
N ILE A 284 14.89 59.28 -12.52
CA ILE A 284 14.61 59.65 -13.91
C ILE A 284 13.67 60.85 -13.93
#